data_3a4376a4ac77bf24f51b570a66e8f289
#
_entry.id   3a4376a4ac77bf24f51b570a66e8f289
#
_cell.length_a   1.000
_cell.length_b   1.000
_cell.length_c   1.000
_cell.angle_alpha   90.00
_cell.angle_beta   90.00
_cell.angle_gamma   90.00
#
_symmetry.space_group_name_H-M   'P 1'
#
loop_
_entity.id
_entity.type
_entity.pdbx_description
1 polymer ?
#
loop_
_entity_poly.entity_id
_entity_poly.type
_entity_poly.pdbx_seq_one_letter_code
_entity_poly.pdbx_strand_id
1 'polypeptide(L)'
;MAMESPDLPQKPEPLHGMFTTVPPRYDLVNRIITLGLDKRWRRLAARTCLEGKPQQALDLGCGTGDLAINIALLAGERVEITGLDYSLPMLEMARQKAARAGVGKKVKFVHGEATQIPFPDGHFDCVGISFAFRNLTYKNPLCLSHLAEVKRVLGPGGRYVIVESSQPENGIIRALFHLYLQAFVRPVGILVSGNKGAYRYLAESTSRYYSPKEVREMLLTAGFGSVSYHPLLFGAAGIHVATR
;
A
#
# COMPACT_ATOMS: atom_id res chain seq x y z
N MET A 1 -39.04 14.77 -8.97
CA MET A 1 -37.86 15.54 -8.50
C MET A 1 -36.81 14.51 -8.15
N ALA A 2 -35.85 14.27 -9.05
CA ALA A 2 -34.73 13.38 -8.79
C ALA A 2 -33.77 14.13 -7.88
N MET A 3 -33.45 13.54 -6.73
CA MET A 3 -32.40 14.07 -5.84
C MET A 3 -31.04 13.82 -6.52
N GLU A 4 -30.35 14.88 -6.93
CA GLU A 4 -28.97 14.84 -7.37
C GLU A 4 -28.11 14.37 -6.19
N SER A 5 -27.33 13.33 -6.45
CA SER A 5 -26.32 12.85 -5.51
C SER A 5 -25.26 13.94 -5.32
N PRO A 6 -24.76 14.18 -4.08
CA PRO A 6 -23.72 15.19 -3.86
C PRO A 6 -22.46 14.82 -4.62
N ASP A 7 -21.94 15.79 -5.39
CA ASP A 7 -20.66 15.69 -6.11
C ASP A 7 -19.54 15.33 -5.14
N LEU A 8 -19.07 14.10 -5.23
CA LEU A 8 -17.85 13.67 -4.54
C LEU A 8 -16.66 14.43 -5.16
N PRO A 9 -15.73 14.96 -4.36
CA PRO A 9 -14.57 15.68 -4.89
C PRO A 9 -13.79 14.76 -5.85
N GLN A 10 -13.67 15.22 -7.10
CA GLN A 10 -12.98 14.46 -8.15
C GLN A 10 -11.52 14.22 -7.74
N LYS A 11 -11.10 12.95 -7.81
CA LYS A 11 -9.70 12.54 -7.57
C LYS A 11 -8.76 13.32 -8.49
N PRO A 12 -7.54 13.64 -8.03
CA PRO A 12 -6.52 14.18 -8.93
C PRO A 12 -6.27 13.17 -10.06
N GLU A 13 -6.74 13.50 -11.26
CA GLU A 13 -6.70 12.66 -12.47
C GLU A 13 -5.35 12.01 -12.83
N PRO A 14 -4.16 12.60 -12.50
CA PRO A 14 -2.87 12.03 -12.90
C PRO A 14 -2.57 10.66 -12.27
N LEU A 15 -3.02 10.42 -11.01
CA LEU A 15 -2.75 9.16 -10.31
C LEU A 15 -3.67 8.03 -10.77
N HIS A 16 -4.94 8.33 -11.03
CA HIS A 16 -5.92 7.32 -11.47
C HIS A 16 -5.55 6.75 -12.84
N GLY A 17 -5.24 7.61 -13.82
CA GLY A 17 -4.80 7.20 -15.16
C GLY A 17 -3.47 6.44 -15.17
N MET A 18 -2.59 6.72 -14.21
CA MET A 18 -1.27 6.10 -14.13
C MET A 18 -1.31 4.62 -13.74
N PHE A 19 -2.32 4.19 -12.95
CA PHE A 19 -2.49 2.81 -12.51
C PHE A 19 -3.57 2.04 -13.28
N THR A 20 -4.40 2.72 -14.09
CA THR A 20 -5.33 2.04 -15.00
C THR A 20 -4.63 1.54 -16.27
N THR A 21 -3.55 2.20 -16.69
CA THR A 21 -2.68 1.72 -17.77
C THR A 21 -1.46 1.03 -17.18
N VAL A 22 -1.65 -0.17 -16.63
CA VAL A 22 -0.54 -0.93 -16.00
C VAL A 22 0.49 -1.31 -17.07
N PRO A 23 1.73 -0.84 -16.97
CA PRO A 23 2.77 -1.35 -17.84
C PRO A 23 2.96 -2.85 -17.58
N PRO A 24 3.07 -3.69 -18.62
CA PRO A 24 3.33 -5.13 -18.46
C PRO A 24 4.57 -5.47 -17.62
N ARG A 25 5.42 -4.46 -17.39
CA ARG A 25 6.67 -4.56 -16.63
C ARG A 25 6.62 -3.94 -15.24
N TYR A 26 5.43 -3.61 -14.71
CA TYR A 26 5.28 -2.93 -13.41
C TYR A 26 6.06 -3.62 -12.27
N ASP A 27 5.84 -4.92 -12.08
CA ASP A 27 6.54 -5.68 -11.05
C ASP A 27 8.05 -5.77 -11.30
N LEU A 28 8.47 -5.88 -12.57
CA LEU A 28 9.89 -5.92 -12.94
C LEU A 28 10.58 -4.60 -12.58
N VAL A 29 9.96 -3.47 -12.92
CA VAL A 29 10.52 -2.15 -12.62
C VAL A 29 10.62 -1.94 -11.12
N ASN A 30 9.55 -2.25 -10.36
CA ASN A 30 9.58 -2.15 -8.90
C ASN A 30 10.72 -3.00 -8.31
N ARG A 31 10.93 -4.19 -8.82
CA ARG A 31 12.03 -5.07 -8.39
C ARG A 31 13.40 -4.49 -8.69
N ILE A 32 13.61 -3.91 -9.87
CA ILE A 32 14.88 -3.29 -10.25
C ILE A 32 15.15 -2.08 -9.35
N ILE A 33 14.19 -1.17 -9.21
CA ILE A 33 14.36 0.06 -8.43
C ILE A 33 14.43 -0.16 -6.92
N THR A 34 14.03 -1.31 -6.41
CA THR A 34 14.19 -1.69 -4.99
C THR A 34 15.35 -2.67 -4.78
N LEU A 35 16.09 -3.01 -5.84
CA LEU A 35 17.13 -4.04 -5.83
C LEU A 35 16.61 -5.40 -5.29
N GLY A 36 15.32 -5.69 -5.54
CA GLY A 36 14.64 -6.91 -5.08
C GLY A 36 14.23 -6.91 -3.61
N LEU A 37 14.52 -5.86 -2.85
CA LEU A 37 14.18 -5.74 -1.43
C LEU A 37 12.67 -5.68 -1.18
N ASP A 38 11.89 -5.21 -2.16
CA ASP A 38 10.42 -5.14 -2.10
C ASP A 38 9.80 -6.48 -1.71
N LYS A 39 10.30 -7.61 -2.21
CA LYS A 39 9.81 -8.95 -1.85
C LYS A 39 10.03 -9.26 -0.38
N ARG A 40 11.24 -8.94 0.13
CA ARG A 40 11.59 -9.18 1.53
C ARG A 40 10.73 -8.32 2.45
N TRP A 41 10.52 -7.05 2.08
CA TRP A 41 9.71 -6.11 2.87
C TRP A 41 8.25 -6.50 2.90
N ARG A 42 7.65 -6.90 1.75
CA ARG A 42 6.27 -7.42 1.70
C ARG A 42 6.11 -8.71 2.49
N ARG A 43 7.12 -9.60 2.43
CA ARG A 43 7.09 -10.82 3.25
C ARG A 43 7.16 -10.51 4.75
N LEU A 44 7.94 -9.51 5.14
CA LEU A 44 7.98 -9.05 6.53
C LEU A 44 6.65 -8.43 6.94
N ALA A 45 6.08 -7.54 6.12
CA ALA A 45 4.76 -6.97 6.36
C ALA A 45 3.67 -8.06 6.49
N ALA A 46 3.69 -9.08 5.63
CA ALA A 46 2.78 -10.22 5.73
C ALA A 46 2.93 -10.99 7.06
N ARG A 47 4.16 -11.20 7.55
CA ARG A 47 4.39 -11.78 8.88
C ARG A 47 3.82 -10.90 9.97
N THR A 48 4.05 -9.58 9.89
CA THR A 48 3.52 -8.61 10.83
C THR A 48 1.98 -8.59 10.82
N CYS A 49 1.33 -8.72 9.66
CA CYS A 49 -0.12 -8.90 9.59
C CYS A 49 -0.59 -10.13 10.37
N LEU A 50 0.17 -11.23 10.31
CA LEU A 50 -0.20 -12.51 10.94
C LEU A 50 0.14 -12.61 12.44
N GLU A 51 0.96 -11.71 12.99
CA GLU A 51 1.31 -11.73 14.43
C GLU A 51 0.09 -11.63 15.36
N GLY A 52 -0.97 -10.92 14.96
CA GLY A 52 -2.24 -10.82 15.67
C GLY A 52 -3.13 -12.06 15.53
N LYS A 53 -2.70 -13.10 14.80
CA LYS A 53 -3.50 -14.30 14.47
C LYS A 53 -4.88 -13.95 13.90
N PRO A 54 -4.95 -13.10 12.85
CA PRO A 54 -6.22 -12.66 12.28
C PRO A 54 -6.99 -13.84 11.68
N GLN A 55 -8.30 -13.75 11.68
CA GLN A 55 -9.18 -14.62 10.89
C GLN A 55 -9.53 -13.95 9.56
N GLN A 56 -9.67 -12.62 9.55
CA GLN A 56 -9.99 -11.81 8.38
C GLN A 56 -8.88 -10.79 8.12
N ALA A 57 -8.22 -10.88 6.97
CA ALA A 57 -7.15 -9.96 6.56
C ALA A 57 -7.47 -9.28 5.23
N LEU A 58 -7.25 -7.96 5.17
CA LEU A 58 -7.39 -7.15 3.96
C LEU A 58 -6.02 -6.67 3.47
N ASP A 59 -5.71 -6.82 2.20
CA ASP A 59 -4.66 -6.09 1.48
C ASP A 59 -5.30 -4.92 0.73
N LEU A 60 -5.14 -3.70 1.24
CA LEU A 60 -5.76 -2.49 0.72
C LEU A 60 -4.87 -1.86 -0.36
N GLY A 61 -5.44 -1.57 -1.54
CA GLY A 61 -4.66 -1.14 -2.70
C GLY A 61 -3.68 -2.25 -3.12
N CYS A 62 -4.20 -3.48 -3.23
CA CYS A 62 -3.39 -4.68 -3.39
C CYS A 62 -2.59 -4.74 -4.70
N GLY A 63 -2.94 -3.92 -5.69
CA GLY A 63 -2.30 -3.91 -7.01
C GLY A 63 -2.24 -5.31 -7.61
N THR A 64 -1.04 -5.78 -7.93
CA THR A 64 -0.81 -7.13 -8.47
C THR A 64 -0.82 -8.24 -7.41
N GLY A 65 -1.26 -7.95 -6.17
CA GLY A 65 -1.57 -8.94 -5.13
C GLY A 65 -0.36 -9.46 -4.33
N ASP A 66 0.81 -8.82 -4.42
CA ASP A 66 2.01 -9.36 -3.79
C ASP A 66 1.91 -9.50 -2.27
N LEU A 67 1.30 -8.56 -1.55
CA LEU A 67 1.13 -8.67 -0.10
C LEU A 67 0.09 -9.75 0.25
N ALA A 68 -1.09 -9.72 -0.39
CA ALA A 68 -2.12 -10.74 -0.19
C ALA A 68 -1.60 -12.17 -0.45
N ILE A 69 -0.83 -12.36 -1.53
CA ILE A 69 -0.19 -13.65 -1.84
C ILE A 69 0.80 -14.06 -0.75
N ASN A 70 1.64 -13.13 -0.25
CA ASN A 70 2.57 -13.43 0.84
C ASN A 70 1.84 -13.78 2.14
N ILE A 71 0.73 -13.09 2.48
CA ILE A 71 -0.12 -13.46 3.62
C ILE A 71 -0.65 -14.89 3.41
N ALA A 72 -1.19 -15.21 2.23
CA ALA A 72 -1.75 -16.53 1.92
C ALA A 72 -0.72 -17.67 1.97
N LEU A 73 0.53 -17.41 1.56
CA LEU A 73 1.62 -18.37 1.63
C LEU A 73 2.12 -18.63 3.06
N LEU A 74 1.99 -17.66 3.95
CA LEU A 74 2.47 -17.73 5.33
C LEU A 74 1.35 -18.10 6.32
N ALA A 75 0.11 -17.77 5.98
CA ALA A 75 -1.06 -18.10 6.79
C ALA A 75 -1.41 -19.59 6.67
N GLY A 76 -1.91 -20.17 7.75
CA GLY A 76 -2.61 -21.45 7.68
C GLY A 76 -3.93 -21.34 6.93
N GLU A 77 -4.71 -22.43 6.90
CA GLU A 77 -6.00 -22.48 6.19
C GLU A 77 -7.12 -21.63 6.86
N ARG A 78 -6.88 -21.13 8.07
CA ARG A 78 -7.89 -20.45 8.90
C ARG A 78 -8.03 -18.94 8.63
N VAL A 79 -7.19 -18.34 7.78
CA VAL A 79 -7.22 -16.91 7.48
C VAL A 79 -7.90 -16.68 6.15
N GLU A 80 -9.00 -15.94 6.15
CA GLU A 80 -9.63 -15.43 4.94
C GLU A 80 -8.94 -14.14 4.51
N ILE A 81 -8.51 -14.09 3.24
CA ILE A 81 -7.69 -12.99 2.73
C ILE A 81 -8.43 -12.33 1.59
N THR A 82 -8.61 -11.02 1.72
CA THR A 82 -9.18 -10.16 0.67
C THR A 82 -8.11 -9.22 0.15
N GLY A 83 -7.96 -9.13 -1.17
CA GLY A 83 -7.21 -8.06 -1.83
C GLY A 83 -8.19 -7.09 -2.46
N LEU A 84 -8.12 -5.80 -2.13
CA LEU A 84 -8.98 -4.76 -2.68
C LEU A 84 -8.16 -3.76 -3.49
N ASP A 85 -8.58 -3.50 -4.72
CA ASP A 85 -8.00 -2.47 -5.58
C ASP A 85 -9.06 -1.86 -6.50
N TYR A 86 -8.87 -0.61 -6.91
CA TYR A 86 -9.76 0.06 -7.86
C TYR A 86 -9.42 -0.26 -9.33
N SER A 87 -8.24 -0.84 -9.59
CA SER A 87 -7.74 -1.15 -10.94
C SER A 87 -8.08 -2.58 -11.34
N LEU A 88 -9.09 -2.75 -12.20
CA LEU A 88 -9.44 -4.06 -12.73
C LEU A 88 -8.27 -4.78 -13.43
N PRO A 89 -7.42 -4.10 -14.23
CA PRO A 89 -6.24 -4.74 -14.82
C PRO A 89 -5.24 -5.26 -13.77
N MET A 90 -5.03 -4.53 -12.67
CA MET A 90 -4.18 -4.99 -11.55
C MET A 90 -4.76 -6.23 -10.89
N LEU A 91 -6.07 -6.24 -10.61
CA LEU A 91 -6.74 -7.38 -10.01
C LEU A 91 -6.68 -8.63 -10.89
N GLU A 92 -6.75 -8.48 -12.20
CA GLU A 92 -6.59 -9.61 -13.11
C GLU A 92 -5.17 -10.21 -13.04
N MET A 93 -4.15 -9.35 -13.02
CA MET A 93 -2.77 -9.79 -12.77
C MET A 93 -2.61 -10.46 -11.41
N ALA A 94 -3.26 -9.93 -10.37
CA ALA A 94 -3.23 -10.49 -9.02
C ALA A 94 -3.83 -11.90 -8.98
N ARG A 95 -4.98 -12.14 -9.64
CA ARG A 95 -5.60 -13.47 -9.76
C ARG A 95 -4.67 -14.47 -10.44
N GLN A 96 -4.06 -14.07 -11.56
CA GLN A 96 -3.11 -14.91 -12.29
C GLN A 96 -1.86 -15.23 -11.44
N LYS A 97 -1.31 -14.25 -10.71
CA LYS A 97 -0.17 -14.45 -9.82
C LYS A 97 -0.53 -15.38 -8.65
N ALA A 98 -1.68 -15.19 -8.02
CA ALA A 98 -2.15 -16.03 -6.93
C ALA A 98 -2.38 -17.50 -7.39
N ALA A 99 -2.93 -17.68 -8.59
CA ALA A 99 -3.08 -19.02 -9.19
C ALA A 99 -1.72 -19.68 -9.43
N ARG A 100 -0.75 -18.97 -10.03
CA ARG A 100 0.62 -19.49 -10.24
C ARG A 100 1.35 -19.81 -8.92
N ALA A 101 1.05 -19.07 -7.86
CA ALA A 101 1.61 -19.29 -6.52
C ALA A 101 0.89 -20.43 -5.75
N GLY A 102 -0.14 -21.05 -6.32
CA GLY A 102 -0.91 -22.12 -5.66
C GLY A 102 -1.86 -21.63 -4.56
N VAL A 103 -2.10 -20.32 -4.46
CA VAL A 103 -2.96 -19.71 -3.42
C VAL A 103 -4.21 -19.04 -3.98
N GLY A 104 -4.55 -19.27 -5.24
CA GLY A 104 -5.67 -18.62 -5.91
C GLY A 104 -7.04 -18.84 -5.25
N LYS A 105 -7.22 -19.96 -4.55
CA LYS A 105 -8.44 -20.26 -3.79
C LYS A 105 -8.46 -19.63 -2.38
N LYS A 106 -7.31 -19.14 -1.89
CA LYS A 106 -7.15 -18.57 -0.54
C LYS A 106 -7.33 -17.06 -0.52
N VAL A 107 -7.27 -16.40 -1.68
CA VAL A 107 -7.36 -14.94 -1.78
C VAL A 107 -8.55 -14.54 -2.62
N LYS A 108 -9.44 -13.74 -2.04
CA LYS A 108 -10.57 -13.12 -2.77
C LYS A 108 -10.14 -11.73 -3.25
N PHE A 109 -10.14 -11.51 -4.57
CA PHE A 109 -9.84 -10.18 -5.13
C PHE A 109 -11.12 -9.42 -5.45
N VAL A 110 -11.28 -8.24 -4.85
CA VAL A 110 -12.47 -7.40 -4.89
C VAL A 110 -12.13 -6.06 -5.54
N HIS A 111 -12.95 -5.63 -6.49
CA HIS A 111 -12.88 -4.29 -7.06
C HIS A 111 -13.58 -3.31 -6.12
N GLY A 112 -12.91 -2.22 -5.74
CA GLY A 112 -13.47 -1.21 -4.85
C GLY A 112 -12.51 -0.06 -4.57
N GLU A 113 -13.07 0.98 -3.94
CA GLU A 113 -12.37 2.21 -3.61
C GLU A 113 -11.98 2.24 -2.14
N ALA A 114 -10.80 2.79 -1.84
CA ALA A 114 -10.31 2.92 -0.47
C ALA A 114 -11.09 3.93 0.39
N THR A 115 -11.89 4.80 -0.25
CA THR A 115 -12.82 5.74 0.42
C THR A 115 -14.17 5.14 0.75
N GLN A 116 -14.47 3.95 0.22
CA GLN A 116 -15.72 3.23 0.46
C GLN A 116 -15.45 1.73 0.35
N ILE A 117 -14.84 1.17 1.39
CA ILE A 117 -14.49 -0.26 1.44
C ILE A 117 -15.78 -1.08 1.56
N PRO A 118 -16.10 -2.00 0.61
CA PRO A 118 -17.38 -2.68 0.53
C PRO A 118 -17.52 -3.84 1.53
N PHE A 119 -17.22 -3.54 2.80
CA PHE A 119 -17.32 -4.46 3.92
C PHE A 119 -17.92 -3.76 5.14
N PRO A 120 -18.61 -4.48 6.04
CA PRO A 120 -19.20 -3.89 7.23
C PRO A 120 -18.16 -3.40 8.24
N ASP A 121 -18.61 -2.63 9.22
CA ASP A 121 -17.80 -2.15 10.32
C ASP A 121 -17.19 -3.32 11.10
N GLY A 122 -15.92 -3.20 11.46
CA GLY A 122 -15.24 -4.19 12.29
C GLY A 122 -15.03 -5.56 11.64
N HIS A 123 -15.11 -5.67 10.32
CA HIS A 123 -15.02 -6.94 9.60
C HIS A 123 -13.62 -7.57 9.63
N PHE A 124 -12.57 -6.74 9.60
CA PHE A 124 -11.19 -7.21 9.51
C PHE A 124 -10.45 -7.14 10.85
N ASP A 125 -9.66 -8.16 11.13
CA ASP A 125 -8.71 -8.18 12.24
C ASP A 125 -7.38 -7.48 11.87
N CYS A 126 -7.05 -7.52 10.58
CA CYS A 126 -5.86 -6.88 10.04
C CYS A 126 -6.13 -6.26 8.67
N VAL A 127 -5.69 -5.02 8.49
CA VAL A 127 -5.57 -4.36 7.19
C VAL A 127 -4.09 -4.16 6.90
N GLY A 128 -3.60 -4.71 5.79
CA GLY A 128 -2.27 -4.47 5.27
C GLY A 128 -2.31 -3.50 4.09
N ILE A 129 -1.28 -2.69 3.92
CA ILE A 129 -1.06 -1.89 2.71
C ILE A 129 0.42 -1.86 2.37
N SER A 130 0.74 -2.04 1.09
CA SER A 130 2.11 -2.16 0.61
C SER A 130 2.40 -1.21 -0.55
N PHE A 131 3.20 -0.16 -0.30
CA PHE A 131 3.63 0.86 -1.27
C PHE A 131 2.48 1.59 -2.00
N ALA A 132 1.29 1.62 -1.38
CA ALA A 132 0.13 2.36 -1.83
C ALA A 132 -0.30 3.46 -0.83
N PHE A 133 0.17 3.39 0.43
CA PHE A 133 -0.20 4.32 1.50
C PHE A 133 0.14 5.78 1.16
N ARG A 134 1.31 6.00 0.54
CA ARG A 134 1.71 7.33 0.07
C ARG A 134 0.70 7.93 -0.91
N ASN A 135 0.17 7.12 -1.83
CA ASN A 135 -0.82 7.58 -2.81
C ASN A 135 -2.17 7.95 -2.17
N LEU A 136 -2.50 7.30 -1.03
CA LEU A 136 -3.72 7.58 -0.28
C LEU A 136 -3.59 8.78 0.65
N THR A 137 -2.37 9.18 1.03
CA THR A 137 -2.15 10.17 2.09
C THR A 137 -1.41 11.43 1.65
N TYR A 138 -0.37 11.29 0.80
CA TYR A 138 0.48 12.42 0.45
C TYR A 138 -0.20 13.39 -0.51
N LYS A 139 -0.45 14.62 -0.03
CA LYS A 139 -1.17 15.66 -0.78
C LYS A 139 -2.48 15.17 -1.38
N ASN A 140 -3.11 14.21 -0.74
CA ASN A 140 -4.39 13.66 -1.16
C ASN A 140 -5.52 14.27 -0.31
N PRO A 141 -6.48 15.00 -0.90
CA PRO A 141 -7.59 15.61 -0.16
C PRO A 141 -8.49 14.57 0.52
N LEU A 142 -8.47 13.33 0.06
CA LEU A 142 -9.24 12.20 0.61
C LEU A 142 -8.50 11.43 1.72
N CYS A 143 -7.33 11.91 2.17
CA CYS A 143 -6.51 11.25 3.19
C CYS A 143 -7.32 10.85 4.43
N LEU A 144 -8.07 11.79 5.00
CA LEU A 144 -8.88 11.53 6.20
C LEU A 144 -9.99 10.51 5.93
N SER A 145 -10.62 10.55 4.75
CA SER A 145 -11.64 9.56 4.37
C SER A 145 -11.05 8.16 4.25
N HIS A 146 -9.87 8.01 3.65
CA HIS A 146 -9.17 6.73 3.59
C HIS A 146 -8.86 6.17 4.98
N LEU A 147 -8.34 7.00 5.89
CA LEU A 147 -8.01 6.57 7.25
C LEU A 147 -9.25 6.23 8.07
N ALA A 148 -10.34 6.99 7.90
CA ALA A 148 -11.62 6.72 8.54
C ALA A 148 -12.21 5.37 8.08
N GLU A 149 -12.16 5.07 6.77
CA GLU A 149 -12.63 3.81 6.22
C GLU A 149 -11.81 2.60 6.72
N VAL A 150 -10.48 2.73 6.74
CA VAL A 150 -9.64 1.68 7.33
C VAL A 150 -10.01 1.43 8.80
N LYS A 151 -10.17 2.51 9.58
CA LYS A 151 -10.58 2.40 10.97
C LYS A 151 -11.98 1.80 11.12
N ARG A 152 -12.92 2.16 10.24
CA ARG A 152 -14.29 1.63 10.26
C ARG A 152 -14.30 0.11 10.09
N VAL A 153 -13.60 -0.39 9.07
CA VAL A 153 -13.61 -1.83 8.74
C VAL A 153 -12.74 -2.69 9.66
N LEU A 154 -11.78 -2.11 10.40
CA LEU A 154 -11.04 -2.83 11.43
C LEU A 154 -11.90 -3.09 12.64
N GLY A 155 -11.82 -4.29 13.21
CA GLY A 155 -12.42 -4.64 14.49
C GLY A 155 -11.70 -4.00 15.71
N PRO A 156 -12.29 -4.05 16.89
CA PRO A 156 -11.61 -3.62 18.13
C PRO A 156 -10.29 -4.39 18.33
N GLY A 157 -9.19 -3.64 18.56
CA GLY A 157 -7.84 -4.21 18.65
C GLY A 157 -7.25 -4.64 17.31
N GLY A 158 -7.97 -4.43 16.21
CA GLY A 158 -7.50 -4.72 14.84
C GLY A 158 -6.28 -3.88 14.46
N ARG A 159 -5.44 -4.42 13.58
CA ARG A 159 -4.13 -3.84 13.24
C ARG A 159 -4.10 -3.31 11.82
N TYR A 160 -3.59 -2.11 11.64
CA TYR A 160 -3.24 -1.55 10.34
C TYR A 160 -1.74 -1.62 10.11
N VAL A 161 -1.30 -2.46 9.19
CA VAL A 161 0.12 -2.73 8.88
C VAL A 161 0.48 -2.04 7.56
N ILE A 162 1.36 -1.05 7.63
CA ILE A 162 1.72 -0.19 6.50
C ILE A 162 3.20 -0.43 6.18
N VAL A 163 3.53 -1.00 5.02
CA VAL A 163 4.90 -0.97 4.50
C VAL A 163 5.00 0.05 3.38
N GLU A 164 5.85 1.06 3.57
CA GLU A 164 5.98 2.18 2.63
C GLU A 164 7.41 2.75 2.64
N SER A 165 7.76 3.48 1.59
CA SER A 165 8.93 4.35 1.55
C SER A 165 8.87 5.35 2.71
N SER A 166 10.02 5.72 3.25
CA SER A 166 10.11 6.61 4.40
C SER A 166 11.29 7.57 4.24
N GLN A 167 11.45 8.50 5.18
CA GLN A 167 12.57 9.43 5.20
C GLN A 167 13.58 8.98 6.25
N PRO A 168 14.83 8.64 5.85
CA PRO A 168 15.90 8.37 6.82
C PRO A 168 16.09 9.53 7.79
N GLU A 169 16.17 9.25 9.08
CA GLU A 169 16.42 10.28 10.10
C GLU A 169 17.81 10.87 9.99
N ASN A 170 18.81 10.03 9.68
CA ASN A 170 20.18 10.47 9.45
C ASN A 170 20.26 11.29 8.14
N GLY A 171 20.76 12.53 8.23
CA GLY A 171 20.83 13.46 7.11
C GLY A 171 21.71 12.98 5.95
N ILE A 172 22.82 12.29 6.23
CA ILE A 172 23.73 11.76 5.19
C ILE A 172 23.02 10.63 4.44
N ILE A 173 22.42 9.68 5.16
CA ILE A 173 21.69 8.57 4.55
C ILE A 173 20.53 9.10 3.74
N ARG A 174 19.81 10.12 4.22
CA ARG A 174 18.72 10.78 3.50
C ARG A 174 19.21 11.44 2.21
N ALA A 175 20.34 12.12 2.25
CA ALA A 175 20.93 12.74 1.05
C ALA A 175 21.32 11.68 0.00
N LEU A 176 21.95 10.58 0.42
CA LEU A 176 22.30 9.45 -0.44
C LEU A 176 21.03 8.77 -1.01
N PHE A 177 20.00 8.60 -0.21
CA PHE A 177 18.71 8.07 -0.65
C PHE A 177 18.06 8.97 -1.71
N HIS A 178 18.04 10.29 -1.50
CA HIS A 178 17.51 11.23 -2.49
C HIS A 178 18.34 11.23 -3.79
N LEU A 179 19.67 11.13 -3.68
CA LEU A 179 20.52 10.98 -4.85
C LEU A 179 20.19 9.69 -5.61
N TYR A 180 20.02 8.57 -4.90
CA TYR A 180 19.59 7.30 -5.50
C TYR A 180 18.25 7.42 -6.25
N LEU A 181 17.25 8.10 -5.67
CA LEU A 181 15.96 8.32 -6.31
C LEU A 181 16.11 9.11 -7.63
N GLN A 182 16.95 10.14 -7.66
CA GLN A 182 17.13 11.01 -8.82
C GLN A 182 18.06 10.41 -9.87
N ALA A 183 19.18 9.81 -9.45
CA ALA A 183 20.23 9.34 -10.36
C ALA A 183 19.99 7.89 -10.86
N PHE A 184 19.22 7.09 -10.12
CA PHE A 184 18.98 5.68 -10.50
C PHE A 184 17.49 5.38 -10.71
N VAL A 185 16.63 5.60 -9.71
CA VAL A 185 15.21 5.19 -9.77
C VAL A 185 14.48 5.89 -10.91
N ARG A 186 14.64 7.20 -11.04
CA ARG A 186 14.00 7.99 -12.08
C ARG A 186 14.43 7.58 -13.49
N PRO A 187 15.73 7.57 -13.88
CA PRO A 187 16.14 7.22 -15.22
C PRO A 187 15.87 5.74 -15.57
N VAL A 188 16.15 4.82 -14.67
CA VAL A 188 15.90 3.38 -14.88
C VAL A 188 14.41 3.11 -15.02
N GLY A 189 13.59 3.71 -14.17
CA GLY A 189 12.14 3.57 -14.26
C GLY A 189 11.60 4.07 -15.60
N ILE A 190 12.07 5.22 -16.09
CA ILE A 190 11.70 5.76 -17.40
C ILE A 190 12.15 4.83 -18.53
N LEU A 191 13.40 4.35 -18.50
CA LEU A 191 13.97 3.50 -19.54
C LEU A 191 13.23 2.16 -19.67
N VAL A 192 12.89 1.52 -18.53
CA VAL A 192 12.27 0.19 -18.52
C VAL A 192 10.77 0.24 -18.79
N SER A 193 10.08 1.27 -18.28
CA SER A 193 8.61 1.40 -18.41
C SER A 193 8.15 2.22 -19.60
N GLY A 194 9.00 3.13 -20.10
CA GLY A 194 8.61 4.14 -21.09
C GLY A 194 7.78 5.31 -20.52
N ASN A 195 7.40 5.30 -19.23
CA ASN A 195 6.51 6.29 -18.62
C ASN A 195 7.28 7.35 -17.81
N LYS A 196 7.63 8.46 -18.49
CA LYS A 196 8.37 9.59 -17.86
C LYS A 196 7.61 10.24 -16.70
N GLY A 197 6.28 10.39 -16.82
CA GLY A 197 5.44 11.03 -15.82
C GLY A 197 5.40 10.25 -14.50
N ALA A 198 5.17 8.94 -14.61
CA ALA A 198 5.06 8.05 -13.46
C ALA A 198 6.34 8.03 -12.61
N TYR A 199 7.51 7.87 -13.23
CA TYR A 199 8.76 7.73 -12.46
C TYR A 199 9.35 9.07 -12.02
N ARG A 200 9.02 10.18 -12.68
CA ARG A 200 9.26 11.53 -12.12
C ARG A 200 8.42 11.73 -10.87
N TYR A 201 7.12 11.45 -10.93
CA TYR A 201 6.23 11.53 -9.77
C TYR A 201 6.69 10.62 -8.64
N LEU A 202 7.06 9.36 -8.93
CA LEU A 202 7.56 8.42 -7.94
C LEU A 202 8.78 8.99 -7.20
N ALA A 203 9.81 9.44 -7.91
CA ALA A 203 11.01 9.99 -7.30
C ALA A 203 10.72 11.26 -6.48
N GLU A 204 9.93 12.19 -7.02
CA GLU A 204 9.57 13.44 -6.33
C GLU A 204 8.69 13.19 -5.10
N SER A 205 7.63 12.39 -5.23
CA SER A 205 6.73 12.10 -4.10
C SER A 205 7.41 11.28 -3.01
N THR A 206 8.31 10.35 -3.37
CA THR A 206 9.09 9.58 -2.39
C THR A 206 10.09 10.48 -1.65
N SER A 207 10.81 11.36 -2.35
CA SER A 207 11.79 12.26 -1.70
C SER A 207 11.17 13.33 -0.79
N ARG A 208 9.89 13.63 -0.97
CA ARG A 208 9.13 14.62 -0.19
C ARG A 208 8.08 13.98 0.71
N TYR A 209 8.08 12.66 0.82
CA TYR A 209 7.11 11.96 1.65
C TYR A 209 7.33 12.23 3.13
N TYR A 210 6.33 11.92 3.91
CA TYR A 210 6.33 12.11 5.35
C TYR A 210 7.44 11.32 6.05
N SER A 211 7.99 11.89 7.10
CA SER A 211 8.85 11.19 8.06
C SER A 211 8.04 10.16 8.87
N PRO A 212 8.71 9.19 9.51
CA PRO A 212 8.03 8.23 10.39
C PRO A 212 7.22 8.90 11.50
N LYS A 213 7.71 10.01 12.03
CA LYS A 213 7.02 10.79 13.08
C LYS A 213 5.73 11.42 12.56
N GLU A 214 5.76 12.04 11.37
CA GLU A 214 4.57 12.64 10.75
C GLU A 214 3.51 11.57 10.41
N VAL A 215 3.91 10.39 9.90
CA VAL A 215 2.99 9.28 9.67
C VAL A 215 2.37 8.80 10.99
N ARG A 216 3.17 8.68 12.05
CA ARG A 216 2.68 8.31 13.38
C ARG A 216 1.66 9.32 13.90
N GLU A 217 1.95 10.60 13.82
CA GLU A 217 1.05 11.68 14.25
C GLU A 217 -0.25 11.68 13.44
N MET A 218 -0.17 11.48 12.12
CA MET A 218 -1.34 11.35 11.23
C MET A 218 -2.26 10.21 11.66
N LEU A 219 -1.70 9.03 11.94
CA LEU A 219 -2.48 7.87 12.36
C LEU A 219 -3.11 8.07 13.75
N LEU A 220 -2.38 8.64 14.70
CA LEU A 220 -2.93 8.97 16.03
C LEU A 220 -4.05 10.02 15.92
N THR A 221 -3.89 11.04 15.09
CA THR A 221 -4.92 12.07 14.82
C THR A 221 -6.16 11.47 14.16
N ALA A 222 -5.99 10.44 13.30
CA ALA A 222 -7.10 9.69 12.73
C ALA A 222 -7.81 8.76 13.75
N GLY A 223 -7.32 8.72 14.99
CA GLY A 223 -7.94 8.03 16.11
C GLY A 223 -7.51 6.56 16.25
N PHE A 224 -6.34 6.17 15.73
CA PHE A 224 -5.71 4.90 16.12
C PHE A 224 -5.13 5.03 17.54
N GLY A 225 -5.26 3.96 18.35
CA GLY A 225 -4.88 3.98 19.77
C GLY A 225 -3.38 3.95 20.00
N SER A 226 -2.63 3.21 19.16
CA SER A 226 -1.18 3.11 19.25
C SER A 226 -0.55 3.00 17.87
N VAL A 227 0.69 3.47 17.71
CA VAL A 227 1.45 3.35 16.48
C VAL A 227 2.91 3.03 16.79
N SER A 228 3.41 1.90 16.31
CA SER A 228 4.82 1.54 16.32
C SER A 228 5.45 1.70 14.92
N TYR A 229 6.76 1.87 14.88
CA TYR A 229 7.54 1.99 13.63
C TYR A 229 8.77 1.10 13.65
N HIS A 230 8.99 0.36 12.57
CA HIS A 230 10.14 -0.50 12.37
C HIS A 230 10.88 -0.06 11.10
N PRO A 231 12.07 0.58 11.21
CA PRO A 231 12.84 1.03 10.06
C PRO A 231 13.38 -0.13 9.24
N LEU A 232 13.34 0.03 7.92
CA LEU A 232 13.94 -0.87 6.94
C LEU A 232 14.97 -0.09 6.13
N LEU A 233 16.07 -0.74 5.74
CA LEU A 233 17.13 -0.14 4.93
C LEU A 233 17.51 1.27 5.45
N PHE A 234 17.98 1.34 6.69
CA PHE A 234 18.39 2.59 7.35
C PHE A 234 17.31 3.69 7.35
N GLY A 235 16.04 3.32 7.26
CA GLY A 235 14.91 4.25 7.26
C GLY A 235 14.47 4.72 5.87
N ALA A 236 15.02 4.21 4.77
CA ALA A 236 14.54 4.50 3.41
C ALA A 236 13.17 3.88 3.12
N ALA A 237 12.82 2.85 3.87
CA ALA A 237 11.47 2.28 3.97
C ALA A 237 11.19 1.94 5.43
N GLY A 238 9.95 1.62 5.76
CA GLY A 238 9.59 1.17 7.10
C GLY A 238 8.24 0.51 7.18
N ILE A 239 8.00 -0.14 8.31
CA ILE A 239 6.70 -0.72 8.65
C ILE A 239 6.13 0.05 9.83
N HIS A 240 4.95 0.67 9.64
CA HIS A 240 4.15 1.17 10.73
C HIS A 240 3.07 0.15 11.08
N VAL A 241 2.81 -0.01 12.36
CA VAL A 241 1.70 -0.82 12.86
C VAL A 241 0.86 0.06 13.77
N ALA A 242 -0.36 0.33 13.34
CA ALA A 242 -1.34 1.08 14.12
C ALA A 242 -2.43 0.12 14.64
N THR A 243 -2.92 0.35 15.85
CA THR A 243 -4.00 -0.46 16.46
C THR A 243 -5.26 0.39 16.61
N ARG A 244 -6.41 -0.17 16.23
CA ARG A 244 -7.71 0.46 16.44
C ARG A 244 -8.11 0.47 17.91
#